data_4cb66aaf9a5b465a596fc0fe01bceb78
#
_entry.id   4cb66aaf9a5b465a596fc0fe01bceb78
#
_cell.length_a   1.000
_cell.length_b   1.000
_cell.length_c   1.000
_cell.angle_alpha   90.00
_cell.angle_beta   90.00
_cell.angle_gamma   90.00
#
_symmetry.space_group_name_H-M   'P 1'
#
loop_
_entity.id
_entity.type
_entity.pdbx_description
1 polymer ?
#
loop_
_entity_poly.entity_id
_entity_poly.type
_entity_poly.pdbx_seq_one_letter_code
_entity_poly.pdbx_strand_id
1 'polypeptide(L)'
;MAARFVRMSGEQQTSDATTGFEFLSIILVTAIPFGIYDLVEAMDNVESAEAAGDAYPTTSVLTADGVVSLIGCLMGNPFINAVYIGHPGWKAMGGRLGYSAATGLMVILLSWFGIVSVLLALVPVVAISPILLYIGMLIGAQAFQTTPARHAPAVVLALTPHLAAWCKTLIDGALGAAGTNAAAIGMDQLGQVGVLYHGLQVLGGGSILTGLVLGAIGVFIIERQFRSAAAFAFTGAVLTYLGFMHGEAVGFGPQGFGVTPSVAAAYGIIGALFLVLSRVPDFTMSRAEERVAAIEATPAE
;
A
#
# COMPACT_ATOMS: atom_id res chain seq x y z
N MET A 1 2.17 -13.65 -27.45
CA MET A 1 2.07 -14.11 -26.05
C MET A 1 0.66 -14.61 -25.68
N ALA A 2 -0.40 -13.92 -26.05
CA ALA A 2 -1.78 -14.32 -25.77
C ALA A 2 -2.18 -15.72 -26.34
N ALA A 3 -1.67 -16.10 -27.51
CA ALA A 3 -2.00 -17.40 -28.11
C ALA A 3 -1.36 -18.62 -27.41
N ARG A 4 -0.39 -18.40 -26.51
CA ARG A 4 0.20 -19.46 -25.71
C ARG A 4 -0.59 -19.73 -24.43
N PHE A 5 -1.36 -18.76 -23.95
CA PHE A 5 -2.19 -18.88 -22.75
C PHE A 5 -3.45 -19.74 -23.01
N VAL A 6 -3.97 -19.76 -24.22
CA VAL A 6 -5.22 -20.47 -24.58
C VAL A 6 -5.02 -21.96 -24.88
N ARG A 7 -3.76 -22.43 -24.96
CA ARG A 7 -3.46 -23.82 -25.29
C ARG A 7 -2.81 -24.60 -24.15
N MET A 8 -3.25 -24.37 -22.92
CA MET A 8 -2.95 -25.26 -21.81
C MET A 8 -3.96 -26.41 -21.83
N SER A 9 -3.45 -27.65 -21.94
CA SER A 9 -4.28 -28.84 -21.86
C SER A 9 -5.02 -28.90 -20.51
N GLY A 10 -6.19 -29.53 -20.45
CA GLY A 10 -6.99 -29.62 -19.21
C GLY A 10 -6.22 -30.17 -18.00
N GLU A 11 -5.21 -31.00 -18.23
CA GLU A 11 -4.31 -31.52 -17.18
C GLU A 11 -3.37 -30.45 -16.62
N GLN A 12 -2.92 -29.50 -17.42
CA GLN A 12 -2.12 -28.36 -16.94
C GLN A 12 -2.97 -27.38 -16.13
N GLN A 13 -4.23 -27.16 -16.50
CA GLN A 13 -5.14 -26.30 -15.73
C GLN A 13 -5.47 -26.87 -14.34
N THR A 14 -5.60 -28.18 -14.19
CA THR A 14 -5.82 -28.81 -12.87
C THR A 14 -4.55 -28.78 -12.02
N SER A 15 -3.38 -28.95 -12.60
CA SER A 15 -2.09 -28.80 -11.95
C SER A 15 -1.87 -27.36 -11.48
N ASP A 16 -2.23 -26.37 -12.29
CA ASP A 16 -2.10 -24.96 -11.95
C ASP A 16 -3.06 -24.52 -10.85
N ALA A 17 -4.27 -25.09 -10.79
CA ALA A 17 -5.21 -24.82 -9.71
C ALA A 17 -4.73 -25.37 -8.36
N THR A 18 -4.18 -26.61 -8.34
CA THR A 18 -3.59 -27.18 -7.12
C THR A 18 -2.36 -26.38 -6.66
N THR A 19 -1.51 -25.98 -7.58
CA THR A 19 -0.37 -25.10 -7.30
C THR A 19 -0.82 -23.74 -6.77
N GLY A 20 -1.93 -23.19 -7.28
CA GLY A 20 -2.52 -21.95 -6.77
C GLY A 20 -2.94 -22.06 -5.30
N PHE A 21 -3.49 -23.19 -4.88
CA PHE A 21 -3.86 -23.44 -3.47
C PHE A 21 -2.63 -23.57 -2.55
N GLU A 22 -1.53 -24.13 -3.03
CA GLU A 22 -0.27 -24.22 -2.27
C GLU A 22 0.30 -22.83 -1.94
N PHE A 23 0.12 -21.86 -2.84
CA PHE A 23 0.55 -20.48 -2.65
C PHE A 23 -0.50 -19.57 -2.03
N LEU A 24 -1.66 -20.09 -1.63
CA LEU A 24 -2.77 -19.28 -1.11
C LEU A 24 -2.35 -18.41 0.08
N SER A 25 -1.51 -18.91 0.98
CA SER A 25 -1.01 -18.15 2.12
C SER A 25 -0.17 -16.93 1.71
N ILE A 26 0.62 -17.08 0.64
CA ILE A 26 1.44 -15.99 0.07
C ILE A 26 0.55 -14.99 -0.67
N ILE A 27 -0.43 -15.48 -1.43
CA ILE A 27 -1.40 -14.63 -2.15
C ILE A 27 -2.20 -13.78 -1.16
N LEU A 28 -2.69 -14.37 -0.07
CA LEU A 28 -3.48 -13.66 0.93
C LEU A 28 -2.72 -12.55 1.65
N VAL A 29 -1.41 -12.73 1.90
CA VAL A 29 -0.53 -11.67 2.46
C VAL A 29 -0.50 -10.43 1.58
N THR A 30 -0.61 -10.59 0.29
CA THR A 30 -0.57 -9.48 -0.67
C THR A 30 -1.97 -9.00 -1.03
N ALA A 31 -2.89 -9.92 -1.37
CA ALA A 31 -4.20 -9.58 -1.90
C ALA A 31 -5.10 -8.87 -0.86
N ILE A 32 -5.12 -9.33 0.39
CA ILE A 32 -5.97 -8.71 1.42
C ILE A 32 -5.49 -7.30 1.78
N PRO A 33 -4.21 -7.08 2.15
CA PRO A 33 -3.71 -5.75 2.44
C PRO A 33 -3.83 -4.80 1.25
N PHE A 34 -3.56 -5.30 0.03
CA PHE A 34 -3.64 -4.50 -1.17
C PHE A 34 -5.09 -4.08 -1.48
N GLY A 35 -6.06 -4.97 -1.31
CA GLY A 35 -7.48 -4.63 -1.49
C GLY A 35 -7.99 -3.62 -0.46
N ILE A 36 -7.53 -3.70 0.81
CA ILE A 36 -7.85 -2.69 1.83
C ILE A 36 -7.23 -1.35 1.46
N TYR A 37 -5.96 -1.36 1.03
CA TYR A 37 -5.26 -0.16 0.60
C TYR A 37 -5.95 0.51 -0.59
N ASP A 38 -6.28 -0.26 -1.63
CA ASP A 38 -6.96 0.23 -2.83
C ASP A 38 -8.33 0.88 -2.50
N LEU A 39 -9.08 0.27 -1.59
CA LEU A 39 -10.34 0.84 -1.11
C LEU A 39 -10.13 2.20 -0.42
N VAL A 40 -9.15 2.31 0.46
CA VAL A 40 -8.83 3.57 1.15
C VAL A 40 -8.32 4.61 0.15
N GLU A 41 -7.41 4.22 -0.75
CA GLU A 41 -6.88 5.10 -1.79
C GLU A 41 -7.99 5.61 -2.72
N ALA A 42 -8.91 4.73 -3.13
CA ALA A 42 -10.04 5.11 -3.97
C ALA A 42 -10.97 6.13 -3.28
N MET A 43 -11.20 5.98 -1.96
CA MET A 43 -11.95 6.96 -1.17
C MET A 43 -11.23 8.31 -1.12
N ASP A 44 -9.94 8.32 -0.79
CA ASP A 44 -9.12 9.52 -0.74
C ASP A 44 -9.08 10.26 -2.10
N ASN A 45 -9.05 9.49 -3.20
CA ASN A 45 -9.05 10.06 -4.55
C ASN A 45 -10.39 10.72 -4.91
N VAL A 46 -11.52 10.17 -4.45
CA VAL A 46 -12.84 10.80 -4.60
C VAL A 46 -12.94 12.07 -3.75
N GLU A 47 -12.48 12.04 -2.50
CA GLU A 47 -12.44 13.22 -1.62
C GLU A 47 -11.51 14.32 -2.18
N SER A 48 -10.37 13.93 -2.74
CA SER A 48 -9.45 14.85 -3.42
C SER A 48 -10.09 15.54 -4.64
N ALA A 49 -10.95 14.83 -5.39
CA ALA A 49 -11.71 15.42 -6.49
C ALA A 49 -12.76 16.40 -5.98
N GLU A 50 -13.46 16.08 -4.86
CA GLU A 50 -14.42 16.97 -4.21
C GLU A 50 -13.74 18.24 -3.69
N ALA A 51 -12.60 18.12 -3.05
CA ALA A 51 -11.79 19.26 -2.62
C ALA A 51 -11.35 20.15 -3.80
N ALA A 52 -11.21 19.60 -5.00
CA ALA A 52 -10.96 20.34 -6.24
C ALA A 52 -12.25 20.93 -6.86
N GLY A 53 -13.42 20.75 -6.22
CA GLY A 53 -14.71 21.29 -6.64
C GLY A 53 -15.52 20.40 -7.59
N ASP A 54 -15.20 19.08 -7.67
CA ASP A 54 -15.95 18.09 -8.44
C ASP A 54 -16.44 16.97 -7.50
N ALA A 55 -17.64 17.13 -6.95
CA ALA A 55 -18.24 16.14 -6.06
C ALA A 55 -18.76 14.92 -6.85
N TYR A 56 -18.31 13.75 -6.47
CA TYR A 56 -18.75 12.46 -7.00
C TYR A 56 -19.37 11.60 -5.88
N PRO A 57 -20.44 10.83 -6.16
CA PRO A 57 -21.01 9.94 -5.16
C PRO A 57 -20.05 8.75 -4.90
N THR A 58 -19.34 8.77 -3.79
CA THR A 58 -18.30 7.79 -3.42
C THR A 58 -18.76 6.35 -3.60
N THR A 59 -19.96 6.01 -3.10
CA THR A 59 -20.50 4.65 -3.22
C THR A 59 -20.61 4.19 -4.68
N SER A 60 -21.08 5.06 -5.57
CA SER A 60 -21.24 4.70 -6.99
C SER A 60 -19.90 4.54 -7.69
N VAL A 61 -18.93 5.40 -7.37
CA VAL A 61 -17.57 5.32 -7.93
C VAL A 61 -16.91 4.02 -7.50
N LEU A 62 -16.89 3.73 -6.20
CA LEU A 62 -16.28 2.50 -5.67
C LEU A 62 -16.98 1.23 -6.15
N THR A 63 -18.32 1.26 -6.29
CA THR A 63 -19.05 0.12 -6.85
C THR A 63 -18.69 -0.13 -8.31
N ALA A 64 -18.59 0.93 -9.12
CA ALA A 64 -18.20 0.83 -10.52
C ALA A 64 -16.76 0.30 -10.65
N ASP A 65 -15.85 0.81 -9.83
CA ASP A 65 -14.46 0.40 -9.77
C ASP A 65 -14.31 -1.09 -9.43
N GLY A 66 -14.98 -1.54 -8.37
CA GLY A 66 -15.00 -2.96 -7.97
C GLY A 66 -15.62 -3.88 -9.03
N VAL A 67 -16.73 -3.48 -9.67
CA VAL A 67 -17.35 -4.27 -10.74
C VAL A 67 -16.44 -4.40 -11.95
N VAL A 68 -15.80 -3.31 -12.37
CA VAL A 68 -14.85 -3.32 -13.51
C VAL A 68 -13.64 -4.19 -13.18
N SER A 69 -13.11 -4.09 -11.95
CA SER A 69 -12.00 -4.94 -11.47
C SER A 69 -12.36 -6.43 -11.49
N LEU A 70 -13.57 -6.78 -11.04
CA LEU A 70 -14.06 -8.18 -11.08
C LEU A 70 -14.20 -8.70 -12.51
N ILE A 71 -14.76 -7.89 -13.42
CA ILE A 71 -14.88 -8.26 -14.84
C ILE A 71 -13.48 -8.46 -15.44
N GLY A 72 -12.55 -7.53 -15.17
CA GLY A 72 -11.17 -7.65 -15.63
C GLY A 72 -10.49 -8.92 -15.11
N CYS A 73 -10.67 -9.23 -13.82
CA CYS A 73 -10.15 -10.44 -13.20
C CYS A 73 -10.70 -11.73 -13.86
N LEU A 74 -12.00 -11.78 -14.13
CA LEU A 74 -12.63 -12.91 -14.84
C LEU A 74 -12.13 -13.06 -16.29
N MET A 75 -11.69 -11.97 -16.90
CA MET A 75 -11.04 -11.97 -18.22
C MET A 75 -9.54 -12.27 -18.17
N GLY A 76 -8.99 -12.57 -17.00
CA GLY A 76 -7.57 -12.91 -16.80
C GLY A 76 -6.65 -11.72 -16.57
N ASN A 77 -7.18 -10.54 -16.26
CA ASN A 77 -6.37 -9.39 -15.83
C ASN A 77 -6.01 -9.54 -14.35
N PRO A 78 -4.70 -9.65 -13.99
CA PRO A 78 -4.30 -9.76 -12.60
C PRO A 78 -4.27 -8.41 -11.85
N PHE A 79 -4.52 -7.31 -12.55
CA PHE A 79 -4.50 -5.97 -11.98
C PHE A 79 -5.92 -5.48 -11.70
N ILE A 80 -6.12 -4.92 -10.52
CA ILE A 80 -7.36 -4.20 -10.20
C ILE A 80 -7.41 -2.89 -10.97
N ASN A 81 -8.63 -2.40 -11.20
CA ASN A 81 -8.82 -1.02 -11.60
C ASN A 81 -8.61 -0.12 -10.37
N ALA A 82 -8.22 1.12 -10.54
CA ALA A 82 -8.01 2.06 -9.45
C ALA A 82 -8.57 3.43 -9.80
N VAL A 83 -9.19 4.10 -8.82
CA VAL A 83 -9.66 5.48 -8.97
C VAL A 83 -8.45 6.40 -9.10
N TYR A 84 -8.47 7.25 -10.12
CA TYR A 84 -7.29 8.04 -10.50
C TYR A 84 -6.99 9.19 -9.53
N ILE A 85 -5.81 9.18 -8.94
CA ILE A 85 -5.33 10.18 -7.97
C ILE A 85 -5.04 11.55 -8.58
N GLY A 86 -4.81 11.63 -9.88
CA GLY A 86 -4.36 12.86 -10.56
C GLY A 86 -5.47 13.85 -10.94
N HIS A 87 -6.73 13.64 -10.52
CA HIS A 87 -7.86 14.47 -10.88
C HIS A 87 -7.64 15.98 -10.63
N PRO A 88 -7.20 16.43 -9.43
CA PRO A 88 -6.97 17.86 -9.18
C PRO A 88 -5.90 18.47 -10.09
N GLY A 89 -4.83 17.72 -10.35
CA GLY A 89 -3.75 18.17 -11.23
C GLY A 89 -4.21 18.38 -12.68
N TRP A 90 -4.96 17.44 -13.23
CA TRP A 90 -5.52 17.57 -14.57
C TRP A 90 -6.54 18.69 -14.66
N LYS A 91 -7.40 18.85 -13.64
CA LYS A 91 -8.36 19.95 -13.58
C LYS A 91 -7.64 21.31 -13.54
N ALA A 92 -6.59 21.46 -12.76
CA ALA A 92 -5.78 22.67 -12.70
C ALA A 92 -5.14 23.02 -14.07
N MET A 93 -4.80 22.02 -14.88
CA MET A 93 -4.31 22.20 -16.26
C MET A 93 -5.43 22.42 -17.29
N GLY A 94 -6.69 22.53 -16.88
CA GLY A 94 -7.84 22.73 -17.77
C GLY A 94 -8.41 21.44 -18.36
N GLY A 95 -8.06 20.28 -17.80
CA GLY A 95 -8.64 18.98 -18.16
C GLY A 95 -10.16 18.95 -17.95
N ARG A 96 -10.87 18.23 -18.82
CA ARG A 96 -12.33 18.09 -18.77
C ARG A 96 -12.72 16.63 -18.91
N LEU A 97 -13.92 16.28 -18.44
CA LEU A 97 -14.47 14.93 -18.48
C LEU A 97 -14.36 14.25 -19.86
N GLY A 98 -14.55 15.01 -20.95
CA GLY A 98 -14.42 14.51 -22.32
C GLY A 98 -13.04 13.94 -22.67
N TYR A 99 -11.97 14.42 -22.04
CA TYR A 99 -10.63 13.86 -22.25
C TYR A 99 -10.49 12.45 -21.70
N SER A 100 -11.09 12.16 -20.53
CA SER A 100 -11.09 10.81 -19.96
C SER A 100 -11.85 9.84 -20.85
N ALA A 101 -13.02 10.24 -21.37
CA ALA A 101 -13.79 9.42 -22.30
C ALA A 101 -13.03 9.16 -23.61
N ALA A 102 -12.38 10.19 -24.17
CA ALA A 102 -11.58 10.07 -25.39
C ALA A 102 -10.36 9.17 -25.18
N THR A 103 -9.68 9.29 -24.04
CA THR A 103 -8.54 8.42 -23.67
C THR A 103 -8.98 6.98 -23.52
N GLY A 104 -10.09 6.73 -22.81
CA GLY A 104 -10.64 5.38 -22.65
C GLY A 104 -10.97 4.73 -23.99
N LEU A 105 -11.66 5.47 -24.89
CA LEU A 105 -11.95 4.99 -26.23
C LEU A 105 -10.68 4.70 -27.04
N MET A 106 -9.70 5.60 -26.96
CA MET A 106 -8.42 5.42 -27.65
C MET A 106 -7.68 4.18 -27.14
N VAL A 107 -7.62 3.96 -25.82
CA VAL A 107 -7.00 2.77 -25.24
C VAL A 107 -7.68 1.49 -25.70
N ILE A 108 -9.03 1.46 -25.77
CA ILE A 108 -9.79 0.31 -26.29
C ILE A 108 -9.38 0.02 -27.74
N LEU A 109 -9.39 1.03 -28.60
CA LEU A 109 -9.02 0.87 -30.01
C LEU A 109 -7.56 0.42 -30.19
N LEU A 110 -6.62 1.06 -29.51
CA LEU A 110 -5.20 0.69 -29.56
C LEU A 110 -4.95 -0.74 -29.07
N SER A 111 -5.67 -1.16 -28.01
CA SER A 111 -5.57 -2.52 -27.47
C SER A 111 -6.15 -3.53 -28.45
N TRP A 112 -7.29 -3.24 -29.05
CA TRP A 112 -7.97 -4.12 -30.00
C TRP A 112 -7.16 -4.38 -31.26
N PHE A 113 -6.50 -3.34 -31.77
CA PHE A 113 -5.60 -3.46 -32.94
C PHE A 113 -4.19 -3.93 -32.58
N GLY A 114 -3.89 -4.21 -31.30
CA GLY A 114 -2.56 -4.64 -30.85
C GLY A 114 -1.48 -3.55 -30.91
N ILE A 115 -1.87 -2.30 -31.15
CA ILE A 115 -0.92 -1.16 -31.30
C ILE A 115 -0.22 -0.86 -29.99
N VAL A 116 -0.85 -1.17 -28.84
CA VAL A 116 -0.21 -1.01 -27.52
C VAL A 116 1.12 -1.76 -27.44
N SER A 117 1.21 -2.98 -28.00
CA SER A 117 2.46 -3.76 -28.03
C SER A 117 3.54 -3.07 -28.85
N VAL A 118 3.16 -2.40 -29.95
CA VAL A 118 4.08 -1.61 -30.78
C VAL A 118 4.55 -0.37 -30.02
N LEU A 119 3.64 0.33 -29.32
CA LEU A 119 3.99 1.49 -28.50
C LEU A 119 4.95 1.12 -27.37
N LEU A 120 4.72 0.00 -26.70
CA LEU A 120 5.62 -0.51 -25.64
C LEU A 120 7.00 -0.92 -26.18
N ALA A 121 7.07 -1.38 -27.45
CA ALA A 121 8.35 -1.68 -28.09
C ALA A 121 9.09 -0.39 -28.54
N LEU A 122 8.35 0.66 -28.89
CA LEU A 122 8.89 1.92 -29.38
C LEU A 122 9.28 2.88 -28.26
N VAL A 123 8.48 2.91 -27.17
CA VAL A 123 8.71 3.81 -26.04
C VAL A 123 9.47 3.05 -24.95
N PRO A 124 10.76 3.34 -24.75
CA PRO A 124 11.54 2.68 -23.70
C PRO A 124 11.00 3.10 -22.31
N VAL A 125 11.02 2.16 -21.35
CA VAL A 125 10.56 2.38 -19.98
C VAL A 125 11.23 3.60 -19.33
N VAL A 126 12.49 3.86 -19.67
CA VAL A 126 13.25 5.02 -19.19
C VAL A 126 12.58 6.35 -19.58
N ALA A 127 11.89 6.41 -20.71
CA ALA A 127 11.18 7.63 -21.15
C ALA A 127 9.93 7.91 -20.30
N ILE A 128 9.37 6.89 -19.65
CA ILE A 128 8.17 7.01 -18.79
C ILE A 128 8.57 7.35 -17.34
N SER A 129 9.79 6.98 -16.92
CA SER A 129 10.28 7.17 -15.56
C SER A 129 10.15 8.61 -15.02
N PRO A 130 10.42 9.69 -15.80
CA PRO A 130 10.23 11.07 -15.33
C PRO A 130 8.78 11.39 -14.96
N ILE A 131 7.81 10.82 -15.67
CA ILE A 131 6.37 11.02 -15.40
C ILE A 131 6.02 10.36 -14.05
N LEU A 132 6.48 9.13 -13.83
CA LEU A 132 6.26 8.41 -12.57
C LEU A 132 6.90 9.14 -11.38
N LEU A 133 8.12 9.66 -11.57
CA LEU A 133 8.79 10.46 -10.53
C LEU A 133 8.00 11.73 -10.22
N TYR A 134 7.54 12.45 -11.25
CA TYR A 134 6.73 13.66 -11.07
C TYR A 134 5.43 13.37 -10.32
N ILE A 135 4.70 12.33 -10.70
CA ILE A 135 3.47 11.91 -10.01
C ILE A 135 3.78 11.53 -8.55
N GLY A 136 4.84 10.75 -8.31
CA GLY A 136 5.26 10.39 -6.96
C GLY A 136 5.60 11.62 -6.09
N MET A 137 6.23 12.64 -6.67
CA MET A 137 6.51 13.90 -5.97
C MET A 137 5.22 14.67 -5.64
N LEU A 138 4.24 14.70 -6.57
CA LEU A 138 2.95 15.35 -6.31
C LEU A 138 2.17 14.65 -5.20
N ILE A 139 2.10 13.31 -5.21
CA ILE A 139 1.45 12.53 -4.17
C ILE A 139 2.11 12.75 -2.82
N GLY A 140 3.46 12.69 -2.78
CA GLY A 140 4.21 12.96 -1.57
C GLY A 140 3.97 14.37 -1.01
N ALA A 141 3.95 15.38 -1.88
CA ALA A 141 3.64 16.75 -1.49
C ALA A 141 2.21 16.88 -0.95
N GLN A 142 1.23 16.26 -1.61
CA GLN A 142 -0.17 16.27 -1.21
C GLN A 142 -0.35 15.65 0.18
N ALA A 143 0.32 14.54 0.49
CA ALA A 143 0.27 13.90 1.80
C ALA A 143 0.63 14.85 2.95
N PHE A 144 1.59 15.75 2.72
CA PHE A 144 1.96 16.77 3.71
C PHE A 144 1.08 18.03 3.67
N GLN A 145 0.48 18.36 2.53
CA GLN A 145 -0.36 19.55 2.37
C GLN A 145 -1.78 19.35 2.91
N THR A 146 -2.35 18.15 2.75
CA THR A 146 -3.70 17.81 3.20
C THR A 146 -3.75 17.38 4.67
N THR A 147 -2.61 16.99 5.24
CA THR A 147 -2.52 16.54 6.63
C THR A 147 -2.13 17.72 7.53
N PRO A 148 -2.70 17.86 8.73
CA PRO A 148 -2.26 18.88 9.70
C PRO A 148 -0.75 18.84 9.91
N ALA A 149 -0.07 20.00 9.88
CA ALA A 149 1.39 20.08 9.95
C ALA A 149 1.99 19.34 11.15
N ARG A 150 1.27 19.27 12.28
CA ARG A 150 1.67 18.51 13.47
C ARG A 150 1.76 17.00 13.25
N HIS A 151 1.06 16.46 12.24
CA HIS A 151 1.07 15.03 11.88
C HIS A 151 2.21 14.66 10.92
N ALA A 152 3.01 15.62 10.44
CA ALA A 152 4.12 15.33 9.53
C ALA A 152 5.05 14.20 10.00
N PRO A 153 5.39 14.07 11.31
CA PRO A 153 6.18 12.91 11.78
C PRO A 153 5.48 11.58 11.59
N ALA A 154 4.15 11.53 11.70
CA ALA A 154 3.37 10.30 11.46
C ALA A 154 3.35 9.92 9.97
N VAL A 155 3.29 10.90 9.06
CA VAL A 155 3.42 10.67 7.60
C VAL A 155 4.79 10.05 7.29
N VAL A 156 5.88 10.60 7.84
CA VAL A 156 7.24 10.04 7.67
C VAL A 156 7.32 8.62 8.22
N LEU A 157 6.72 8.38 9.39
CA LEU A 157 6.69 7.05 10.00
C LEU A 157 5.93 6.04 9.13
N ALA A 158 4.81 6.45 8.52
CA ALA A 158 4.04 5.62 7.60
C ALA A 158 4.81 5.27 6.31
N LEU A 159 5.69 6.16 5.82
CA LEU A 159 6.51 5.92 4.64
C LEU A 159 7.69 4.96 4.89
N THR A 160 8.16 4.85 6.15
CA THR A 160 9.36 4.10 6.49
C THR A 160 9.32 2.62 6.07
N PRO A 161 8.22 1.85 6.27
CA PRO A 161 8.14 0.47 5.80
C PRO A 161 8.21 0.32 4.28
N HIS A 162 7.66 1.27 3.54
CA HIS A 162 7.72 1.27 2.06
C HIS A 162 9.14 1.50 1.57
N LEU A 163 9.90 2.40 2.22
CA LEU A 163 11.32 2.61 1.93
C LEU A 163 12.14 1.35 2.21
N ALA A 164 11.86 0.66 3.32
CA ALA A 164 12.53 -0.60 3.65
C ALA A 164 12.25 -1.69 2.61
N ALA A 165 10.99 -1.84 2.18
CA ALA A 165 10.59 -2.78 1.13
C ALA A 165 11.27 -2.45 -0.21
N TRP A 166 11.32 -1.17 -0.58
CA TRP A 166 11.99 -0.72 -1.79
C TRP A 166 13.50 -0.99 -1.75
N CYS A 167 14.18 -0.64 -0.65
CA CYS A 167 15.60 -0.93 -0.46
C CYS A 167 15.88 -2.45 -0.56
N LYS A 168 15.05 -3.28 0.08
CA LYS A 168 15.16 -4.75 -0.04
C LYS A 168 15.06 -5.19 -1.50
N THR A 169 14.09 -4.70 -2.23
CA THR A 169 13.88 -5.04 -3.65
C THR A 169 15.10 -4.68 -4.51
N LEU A 170 15.72 -3.52 -4.28
CA LEU A 170 16.94 -3.13 -5.00
C LEU A 170 18.12 -4.05 -4.68
N ILE A 171 18.30 -4.41 -3.41
CA ILE A 171 19.35 -5.32 -2.98
C ILE A 171 19.14 -6.70 -3.62
N ASP A 172 17.91 -7.24 -3.54
CA ASP A 172 17.57 -8.54 -4.14
C ASP A 172 17.81 -8.55 -5.66
N GLY A 173 17.41 -7.46 -6.33
CA GLY A 173 17.67 -7.29 -7.77
C GLY A 173 19.15 -7.26 -8.13
N ALA A 174 19.95 -6.53 -7.35
CA ALA A 174 21.40 -6.45 -7.56
C ALA A 174 22.09 -7.81 -7.31
N LEU A 175 21.72 -8.50 -6.25
CA LEU A 175 22.25 -9.83 -5.92
C LEU A 175 21.81 -10.87 -6.96
N GLY A 176 20.55 -10.82 -7.40
CA GLY A 176 20.03 -11.69 -8.47
C GLY A 176 20.77 -11.49 -9.80
N ALA A 177 21.07 -10.24 -10.17
CA ALA A 177 21.88 -9.93 -11.35
C ALA A 177 23.32 -10.47 -11.24
N ALA A 178 23.87 -10.57 -10.02
CA ALA A 178 25.15 -11.18 -9.74
C ALA A 178 25.09 -12.72 -9.62
N GLY A 179 23.91 -13.34 -9.84
CA GLY A 179 23.72 -14.78 -9.75
C GLY A 179 23.73 -15.33 -8.31
N THR A 180 23.45 -14.49 -7.33
CA THR A 180 23.45 -14.85 -5.89
C THR A 180 22.20 -14.31 -5.19
N ASN A 181 22.08 -14.52 -3.90
CA ASN A 181 21.02 -13.99 -3.05
C ASN A 181 21.53 -13.70 -1.62
N ALA A 182 20.74 -13.00 -0.82
CA ALA A 182 21.10 -12.59 0.53
C ALA A 182 21.39 -13.80 1.46
N ALA A 183 20.67 -14.91 1.29
CA ALA A 183 20.89 -16.12 2.08
C ALA A 183 22.23 -16.80 1.76
N ALA A 184 22.64 -16.79 0.48
CA ALA A 184 23.91 -17.37 0.05
C ALA A 184 25.13 -16.53 0.52
N ILE A 185 24.99 -15.21 0.59
CA ILE A 185 26.03 -14.32 1.11
C ILE A 185 26.11 -14.43 2.64
N GLY A 186 24.97 -14.51 3.31
CA GLY A 186 24.88 -14.52 4.75
C GLY A 186 24.60 -13.14 5.35
N MET A 187 23.72 -13.11 6.35
CA MET A 187 23.26 -11.87 7.00
C MET A 187 24.38 -11.13 7.71
N ASP A 188 25.34 -11.85 8.28
CA ASP A 188 26.50 -11.27 9.00
C ASP A 188 27.42 -10.52 8.03
N GLN A 189 27.70 -11.09 6.84
CA GLN A 189 28.55 -10.44 5.83
C GLN A 189 27.87 -9.18 5.28
N LEU A 190 26.56 -9.23 5.03
CA LEU A 190 25.79 -8.06 4.61
C LEU A 190 25.82 -6.97 5.71
N GLY A 191 25.69 -7.37 6.98
CA GLY A 191 25.78 -6.47 8.13
C GLY A 191 27.14 -5.78 8.25
N GLN A 192 28.25 -6.48 7.99
CA GLN A 192 29.61 -5.91 8.05
C GLN A 192 29.83 -4.78 7.02
N VAL A 193 29.12 -4.82 5.89
CA VAL A 193 29.17 -3.74 4.87
C VAL A 193 28.03 -2.71 5.05
N GLY A 194 27.31 -2.74 6.18
CA GLY A 194 26.28 -1.76 6.51
C GLY A 194 24.88 -2.09 5.95
N VAL A 195 24.68 -3.25 5.35
CA VAL A 195 23.39 -3.69 4.83
C VAL A 195 22.64 -4.50 5.90
N LEU A 196 21.77 -3.84 6.64
CA LEU A 196 20.93 -4.48 7.68
C LEU A 196 19.74 -5.21 7.03
N TYR A 197 20.05 -6.21 6.19
CA TYR A 197 19.08 -6.90 5.33
C TYR A 197 17.90 -7.49 6.13
N HIS A 198 18.16 -8.13 7.25
CA HIS A 198 17.10 -8.68 8.11
C HIS A 198 16.16 -7.59 8.64
N GLY A 199 16.69 -6.43 9.03
CA GLY A 199 15.88 -5.27 9.42
C GLY A 199 15.00 -4.76 8.30
N LEU A 200 15.55 -4.68 7.07
CA LEU A 200 14.78 -4.29 5.88
C LEU A 200 13.69 -5.31 5.56
N GLN A 201 13.97 -6.59 5.69
CA GLN A 201 13.01 -7.67 5.48
C GLN A 201 11.84 -7.60 6.47
N VAL A 202 12.16 -7.47 7.77
CA VAL A 202 11.13 -7.37 8.82
C VAL A 202 10.32 -6.08 8.68
N LEU A 203 10.96 -4.92 8.52
CA LEU A 203 10.26 -3.64 8.44
C LEU A 203 9.46 -3.50 7.14
N GLY A 204 10.00 -4.01 6.03
CA GLY A 204 9.36 -3.96 4.71
C GLY A 204 8.30 -5.04 4.49
N GLY A 205 8.28 -6.08 5.31
CA GLY A 205 7.29 -7.16 5.22
C GLY A 205 5.88 -6.64 5.50
N GLY A 206 4.94 -6.82 4.55
CA GLY A 206 3.59 -6.28 4.64
C GLY A 206 3.58 -4.75 4.77
N SER A 207 4.46 -4.05 4.05
CA SER A 207 4.72 -2.60 4.20
C SER A 207 3.46 -1.73 4.17
N ILE A 208 2.44 -2.12 3.42
CA ILE A 208 1.16 -1.39 3.31
C ILE A 208 0.48 -1.32 4.68
N LEU A 209 0.19 -2.46 5.29
CA LEU A 209 -0.44 -2.52 6.62
C LEU A 209 0.49 -1.97 7.71
N THR A 210 1.79 -2.27 7.59
CA THR A 210 2.79 -1.76 8.54
C THR A 210 2.83 -0.23 8.52
N GLY A 211 2.83 0.39 7.33
CA GLY A 211 2.78 1.85 7.18
C GLY A 211 1.51 2.45 7.74
N LEU A 212 0.34 1.87 7.43
CA LEU A 212 -0.95 2.32 7.94
C LEU A 212 -1.03 2.24 9.46
N VAL A 213 -0.64 1.11 10.05
CA VAL A 213 -0.67 0.91 11.52
C VAL A 213 0.33 1.85 12.22
N LEU A 214 1.55 1.97 11.73
CA LEU A 214 2.56 2.86 12.32
C LEU A 214 2.17 4.33 12.18
N GLY A 215 1.65 4.73 11.03
CA GLY A 215 1.13 6.07 10.81
C GLY A 215 -0.02 6.40 11.75
N ALA A 216 -1.01 5.51 11.89
CA ALA A 216 -2.12 5.67 12.81
C ALA A 216 -1.66 5.77 14.27
N ILE A 217 -0.75 4.89 14.71
CA ILE A 217 -0.15 4.99 16.05
C ILE A 217 0.53 6.35 16.23
N GLY A 218 1.30 6.82 15.23
CA GLY A 218 1.96 8.11 15.26
C GLY A 218 0.99 9.28 15.43
N VAL A 219 -0.10 9.30 14.65
CA VAL A 219 -1.16 10.32 14.78
C VAL A 219 -1.78 10.28 16.16
N PHE A 220 -2.20 9.11 16.65
CA PHE A 220 -2.86 9.01 17.96
C PHE A 220 -1.95 9.33 19.14
N ILE A 221 -0.63 9.13 19.02
CA ILE A 221 0.34 9.62 20.01
C ILE A 221 0.39 11.15 20.00
N ILE A 222 0.47 11.77 18.82
CA ILE A 222 0.50 13.24 18.66
C ILE A 222 -0.78 13.86 19.23
N GLU A 223 -1.93 13.22 18.98
CA GLU A 223 -3.23 13.65 19.48
C GLU A 223 -3.49 13.25 20.95
N ARG A 224 -2.53 12.61 21.62
CA ARG A 224 -2.67 12.09 23.00
C ARG A 224 -3.87 11.15 23.19
N GLN A 225 -4.34 10.52 22.11
CA GLN A 225 -5.42 9.54 22.10
C GLN A 225 -4.86 8.12 22.36
N PHE A 226 -4.28 7.90 23.53
CA PHE A 226 -3.56 6.67 23.86
C PHE A 226 -4.43 5.40 23.82
N ARG A 227 -5.76 5.51 23.98
CA ARG A 227 -6.66 4.35 23.81
C ARG A 227 -6.70 3.88 22.36
N SER A 228 -6.80 4.82 21.42
CA SER A 228 -6.79 4.53 19.99
C SER A 228 -5.40 4.03 19.56
N ALA A 229 -4.32 4.66 20.04
CA ALA A 229 -2.96 4.17 19.82
C ALA A 229 -2.77 2.73 20.31
N ALA A 230 -3.31 2.39 21.49
CA ALA A 230 -3.29 1.03 22.03
C ALA A 230 -4.07 0.05 21.15
N ALA A 231 -5.26 0.43 20.67
CA ALA A 231 -6.06 -0.41 19.78
C ALA A 231 -5.29 -0.74 18.49
N PHE A 232 -4.68 0.26 17.86
CA PHE A 232 -3.86 0.04 16.66
C PHE A 232 -2.60 -0.78 16.95
N ALA A 233 -1.95 -0.59 18.11
CA ALA A 233 -0.80 -1.41 18.52
C ALA A 233 -1.20 -2.88 18.72
N PHE A 234 -2.32 -3.17 19.40
CA PHE A 234 -2.82 -4.55 19.53
C PHE A 234 -3.24 -5.15 18.19
N THR A 235 -3.88 -4.36 17.32
CA THR A 235 -4.17 -4.79 15.95
C THR A 235 -2.89 -5.14 15.20
N GLY A 236 -1.86 -4.30 15.31
CA GLY A 236 -0.52 -4.56 14.76
C GLY A 236 0.12 -5.83 15.33
N ALA A 237 -0.04 -6.09 16.64
CA ALA A 237 0.43 -7.33 17.26
C ALA A 237 -0.24 -8.57 16.64
N VAL A 238 -1.56 -8.53 16.46
CA VAL A 238 -2.32 -9.64 15.86
C VAL A 238 -1.93 -9.83 14.39
N LEU A 239 -1.89 -8.76 13.61
CA LEU A 239 -1.51 -8.82 12.18
C LEU A 239 -0.07 -9.31 12.00
N THR A 240 0.86 -8.90 12.86
CA THR A 240 2.25 -9.38 12.86
C THR A 240 2.31 -10.86 13.24
N TYR A 241 1.56 -11.28 14.26
CA TYR A 241 1.52 -12.68 14.69
C TYR A 241 0.97 -13.59 13.59
N LEU A 242 0.00 -13.10 12.81
CA LEU A 242 -0.59 -13.83 11.67
C LEU A 242 0.28 -13.75 10.39
N GLY A 243 1.33 -12.91 10.37
CA GLY A 243 2.23 -12.75 9.23
C GLY A 243 1.78 -11.74 8.17
N PHE A 244 0.68 -10.99 8.39
CA PHE A 244 0.25 -9.91 7.49
C PHE A 244 1.15 -8.67 7.57
N MET A 245 1.79 -8.46 8.70
CA MET A 245 2.79 -7.42 8.92
C MET A 245 4.11 -8.06 9.33
N HIS A 246 5.22 -7.45 8.94
CA HIS A 246 6.59 -7.90 9.28
C HIS A 246 6.91 -9.34 8.86
N GLY A 247 6.08 -9.94 8.00
CA GLY A 247 6.23 -11.28 7.45
C GLY A 247 6.20 -11.28 5.92
N GLU A 248 6.61 -12.40 5.33
CA GLU A 248 6.54 -12.62 3.88
C GLU A 248 5.38 -13.54 3.48
N ALA A 249 4.76 -14.20 4.45
CA ALA A 249 3.62 -15.12 4.24
C ALA A 249 2.73 -15.18 5.48
N VAL A 250 1.43 -15.43 5.28
CA VAL A 250 0.48 -15.68 6.37
C VAL A 250 0.78 -17.02 7.01
N GLY A 251 0.88 -17.03 8.33
CA GLY A 251 1.38 -18.15 9.12
C GLY A 251 0.37 -19.28 9.37
N PHE A 252 -0.19 -19.88 8.32
CA PHE A 252 -1.00 -21.09 8.41
C PHE A 252 -0.22 -22.37 8.02
N GLY A 253 1.10 -22.29 7.90
CA GLY A 253 1.94 -23.41 7.46
C GLY A 253 2.55 -24.24 8.58
N PRO A 254 3.26 -25.34 8.24
CA PRO A 254 3.92 -26.23 9.20
C PRO A 254 5.02 -25.57 10.03
N GLN A 255 5.40 -24.34 9.72
CA GLN A 255 6.36 -23.54 10.49
C GLN A 255 5.71 -22.72 11.63
N GLY A 256 4.39 -22.81 11.80
CA GLY A 256 3.65 -22.22 12.92
C GLY A 256 3.25 -20.77 12.72
N PHE A 257 2.34 -20.33 13.60
CA PHE A 257 1.97 -18.93 13.73
C PHE A 257 3.18 -18.12 14.23
N GLY A 258 3.36 -16.93 13.66
CA GLY A 258 4.32 -15.99 14.19
C GLY A 258 5.68 -16.03 13.50
N VAL A 259 5.73 -15.57 12.26
CA VAL A 259 6.98 -15.37 11.51
C VAL A 259 7.95 -14.44 12.29
N THR A 260 7.40 -13.49 13.06
CA THR A 260 8.16 -12.57 13.92
C THR A 260 7.51 -12.40 15.30
N PRO A 261 7.51 -13.43 16.16
CA PRO A 261 6.82 -13.40 17.45
C PRO A 261 7.37 -12.31 18.38
N SER A 262 8.65 -11.98 18.29
CA SER A 262 9.28 -10.89 19.05
C SER A 262 8.73 -9.51 18.68
N VAL A 263 8.48 -9.25 17.39
CA VAL A 263 7.89 -8.00 16.92
C VAL A 263 6.42 -7.91 17.33
N ALA A 264 5.67 -9.01 17.21
CA ALA A 264 4.28 -9.08 17.69
C ALA A 264 4.20 -8.80 19.21
N ALA A 265 5.10 -9.38 19.99
CA ALA A 265 5.20 -9.12 21.43
C ALA A 265 5.55 -7.65 21.72
N ALA A 266 6.45 -7.04 20.95
CA ALA A 266 6.79 -5.62 21.08
C ALA A 266 5.57 -4.71 20.87
N TYR A 267 4.76 -4.96 19.83
CA TYR A 267 3.49 -4.25 19.63
C TYR A 267 2.53 -4.45 20.82
N GLY A 268 2.42 -5.66 21.35
CA GLY A 268 1.60 -5.96 22.53
C GLY A 268 2.06 -5.18 23.77
N ILE A 269 3.38 -5.10 24.01
CA ILE A 269 3.97 -4.34 25.12
C ILE A 269 3.70 -2.84 24.94
N ILE A 270 3.90 -2.32 23.73
CA ILE A 270 3.62 -0.92 23.42
C ILE A 270 2.14 -0.61 23.59
N GLY A 271 1.24 -1.50 23.15
CA GLY A 271 -0.20 -1.36 23.36
C GLY A 271 -0.59 -1.33 24.84
N ALA A 272 0.01 -2.20 25.65
CA ALA A 272 -0.19 -2.20 27.10
C ALA A 272 0.32 -0.89 27.75
N LEU A 273 1.48 -0.40 27.33
CA LEU A 273 2.02 0.89 27.76
C LEU A 273 1.04 2.03 27.44
N PHE A 274 0.50 2.09 26.23
CA PHE A 274 -0.47 3.11 25.86
C PHE A 274 -1.76 3.02 26.68
N LEU A 275 -2.23 1.82 27.02
CA LEU A 275 -3.36 1.66 27.95
C LEU A 275 -3.06 2.22 29.34
N VAL A 276 -1.84 2.05 29.85
CA VAL A 276 -1.42 2.63 31.12
C VAL A 276 -1.39 4.16 30.99
N LEU A 277 -0.76 4.71 29.97
CA LEU A 277 -0.70 6.15 29.72
C LEU A 277 -2.09 6.76 29.55
N SER A 278 -3.04 6.04 28.97
CA SER A 278 -4.44 6.52 28.82
C SER A 278 -5.18 6.71 30.14
N ARG A 279 -4.64 6.22 31.24
CA ARG A 279 -5.21 6.39 32.60
C ARG A 279 -4.53 7.49 33.40
N VAL A 280 -3.45 8.06 32.88
CA VAL A 280 -2.71 9.15 33.53
C VAL A 280 -3.23 10.49 33.00
N PRO A 281 -3.90 11.33 33.83
CA PRO A 281 -4.56 12.56 33.38
C PRO A 281 -3.64 13.54 32.64
N ASP A 282 -2.37 13.63 33.05
CA ASP A 282 -1.40 14.56 32.47
C ASP A 282 -0.99 14.23 31.03
N PHE A 283 -1.26 12.99 30.58
CA PHE A 283 -0.93 12.53 29.23
C PHE A 283 -2.12 12.51 28.28
N THR A 284 -3.35 12.60 28.78
CA THR A 284 -4.57 12.61 27.97
C THR A 284 -5.00 14.05 27.68
N MET A 285 -5.50 14.32 26.46
CA MET A 285 -6.11 15.60 26.15
C MET A 285 -7.36 15.81 26.97
N SER A 286 -7.55 17.02 27.48
CA SER A 286 -8.83 17.42 28.08
C SER A 286 -9.91 17.49 26.98
N ARG A 287 -11.19 17.31 27.34
CA ARG A 287 -12.32 17.47 26.38
C ARG A 287 -12.38 18.85 25.73
N ALA A 288 -11.79 19.88 26.36
CA ALA A 288 -11.71 21.21 25.80
C ALA A 288 -10.65 21.29 24.70
N GLU A 289 -9.50 20.67 24.91
CA GLU A 289 -8.43 20.57 23.91
C GLU A 289 -8.82 19.69 22.72
N GLU A 290 -9.59 18.61 22.94
CA GLU A 290 -10.16 17.80 21.85
C GLU A 290 -11.08 18.64 20.94
N ARG A 291 -11.90 19.53 21.51
CA ARG A 291 -12.77 20.42 20.74
C ARG A 291 -12.00 21.46 19.95
N VAL A 292 -10.95 22.04 20.53
CA VAL A 292 -10.09 23.02 19.84
C VAL A 292 -9.36 22.33 18.69
N ALA A 293 -8.79 21.14 18.93
CA ALA A 293 -8.12 20.37 17.92
C ALA A 293 -9.05 19.97 16.75
N ALA A 294 -10.32 19.63 17.05
CA ALA A 294 -11.31 19.32 16.03
C ALA A 294 -11.69 20.56 15.18
N ILE A 295 -11.75 21.74 15.78
CA ILE A 295 -12.02 23.00 15.07
C ILE A 295 -10.83 23.38 14.17
N GLU A 296 -9.59 23.22 14.66
CA GLU A 296 -8.37 23.51 13.90
C GLU A 296 -8.12 22.52 12.75
N ALA A 297 -8.65 21.30 12.85
CA ALA A 297 -8.57 20.27 11.82
C ALA A 297 -9.58 20.47 10.67
N THR A 298 -10.58 21.33 10.85
CA THR A 298 -11.56 21.67 9.81
C THR A 298 -10.91 22.66 8.84
N PRO A 299 -10.74 22.34 7.53
CA PRO A 299 -10.20 23.28 6.56
C PRO A 299 -11.08 24.54 6.57
N ALA A 300 -10.45 25.72 6.56
CA ALA A 300 -11.17 26.97 6.31
C ALA A 300 -11.76 26.89 4.90
N GLU A 301 -13.10 27.02 4.80
CA GLU A 301 -13.84 27.08 3.55
C GLU A 301 -13.37 28.18 2.61
#